data_8f42dd2479e31bfc97217d88442f1dd9
#
_entry.id   8f42dd2479e31bfc97217d88442f1dd9
#
_cell.length_a   1.000
_cell.length_b   1.000
_cell.length_c   1.000
_cell.angle_alpha   90.00
_cell.angle_beta   90.00
_cell.angle_gamma   90.00
#
_symmetry.space_group_name_H-M   'P 1'
#
loop_
_entity.id
_entity.type
_entity.pdbx_description
1 polymer ?
#
loop_
_entity_poly.entity_id
_entity_poly.type
_entity_poly.pdbx_seq_one_letter_code
_entity_poly.pdbx_strand_id
1 'polypeptide(L)'
;MGPTMGDIRRRGAVALGVGALVAPLTIAATATPAQAASCTATTGPYQKQVERFLGRTVDGKQSSGDCSAIRSFQTKHGITPNIGYAGPVTWGVMDLMNRQKAVGKNPNKDGKCPVNKGRIACVNLTLQLSWVQDGKNLVYGPVPVRTGRDKYETRTGLKKVYWRDIDHVSNLYDVPMPYSQFFDGGQAFHSVGLSMWNPPGSHGCVNMTTKDAKKYWSLLKNGDDVFVYGRKPGT
;
A
#
# COMPACT_ATOMS: atom_id res chain seq x y z
N MET A 1 13.76 -19.62 75.79
CA MET A 1 15.02 -20.21 76.18
C MET A 1 16.06 -19.89 75.10
N GLY A 2 16.93 -18.92 75.35
CA GLY A 2 18.14 -18.73 74.59
C GLY A 2 19.21 -19.75 75.04
N PRO A 3 20.43 -19.81 74.55
CA PRO A 3 21.43 -18.74 74.64
C PRO A 3 22.32 -18.56 73.41
N THR A 4 22.86 -17.43 73.21
CA THR A 4 24.18 -16.79 73.53
C THR A 4 25.31 -16.98 72.53
N MET A 5 25.74 -15.87 72.03
CA MET A 5 27.12 -15.35 71.83
C MET A 5 28.27 -16.29 71.46
N GLY A 6 29.02 -15.88 70.45
CA GLY A 6 30.38 -16.31 70.17
C GLY A 6 31.07 -15.43 69.13
N ASP A 7 31.74 -14.40 69.68
CA ASP A 7 32.61 -13.45 68.98
C ASP A 7 33.93 -14.14 68.61
N ILE A 8 34.41 -14.09 67.36
CA ILE A 8 35.80 -14.32 67.01
C ILE A 8 36.25 -13.33 65.93
N ARG A 9 36.99 -12.34 66.34
CA ARG A 9 37.86 -11.47 65.55
C ARG A 9 38.98 -12.29 64.91
N ARG A 10 39.22 -12.13 63.62
CA ARG A 10 40.52 -12.27 62.96
C ARG A 10 40.63 -11.36 61.72
N ARG A 11 41.41 -10.37 61.87
CA ARG A 11 42.52 -9.75 61.11
C ARG A 11 42.65 -10.15 59.63
N GLY A 12 42.47 -9.21 58.75
CA GLY A 12 43.43 -8.56 57.86
C GLY A 12 44.02 -9.38 56.75
N ALA A 13 43.57 -9.11 55.49
CA ALA A 13 44.48 -9.10 54.37
C ALA A 13 43.89 -8.13 53.33
N VAL A 14 44.66 -7.05 53.12
CA VAL A 14 44.39 -6.10 52.00
C VAL A 14 44.91 -6.73 50.73
N ALA A 15 44.03 -7.13 49.84
CA ALA A 15 44.40 -7.50 48.48
C ALA A 15 44.05 -6.33 47.54
N LEU A 16 45.09 -5.67 47.06
CA LEU A 16 45.02 -4.68 45.99
C LEU A 16 44.62 -5.41 44.68
N GLY A 17 43.36 -5.40 44.35
CA GLY A 17 42.86 -5.85 43.07
C GLY A 17 43.00 -4.74 42.04
N VAL A 18 43.90 -4.93 41.09
CA VAL A 18 43.98 -4.11 39.86
C VAL A 18 42.73 -4.41 39.02
N GLY A 19 41.75 -3.55 39.14
CA GLY A 19 40.53 -3.60 38.29
C GLY A 19 40.87 -3.14 36.89
N ALA A 20 40.98 -4.07 35.95
CA ALA A 20 40.99 -3.75 34.52
C ALA A 20 39.62 -3.23 34.13
N LEU A 21 39.52 -1.92 33.88
CA LEU A 21 38.34 -1.29 33.28
C LEU A 21 38.24 -1.75 31.83
N VAL A 22 37.43 -2.79 31.58
CA VAL A 22 36.98 -3.14 30.22
C VAL A 22 35.88 -2.16 29.85
N ALA A 23 36.23 -1.11 29.12
CA ALA A 23 35.24 -0.22 28.50
C ALA A 23 34.49 -0.98 27.39
N PRO A 24 33.15 -1.00 27.38
CA PRO A 24 32.42 -1.61 26.29
C PRO A 24 32.65 -0.77 25.02
N LEU A 25 33.23 -1.38 23.99
CA LEU A 25 33.37 -0.79 22.68
C LEU A 25 31.96 -0.77 22.06
N THR A 26 31.24 0.35 22.18
CA THR A 26 30.00 0.57 21.48
C THR A 26 30.33 0.81 20.01
N ILE A 27 30.17 -0.23 19.20
CA ILE A 27 30.18 -0.09 17.73
C ILE A 27 28.88 0.68 17.37
N ALA A 28 29.00 1.99 17.21
CA ALA A 28 27.95 2.79 16.58
C ALA A 28 27.86 2.32 15.14
N ALA A 29 26.86 1.48 14.82
CA ALA A 29 26.49 1.19 13.45
C ALA A 29 26.05 2.52 12.81
N THR A 30 26.94 3.16 12.06
CA THR A 30 26.58 4.27 11.18
C THR A 30 25.69 3.70 10.10
N ALA A 31 24.38 3.88 10.24
CA ALA A 31 23.46 3.65 9.15
C ALA A 31 23.89 4.58 8.00
N THR A 32 24.51 4.02 6.98
CA THR A 32 24.76 4.74 5.74
C THR A 32 23.42 5.21 5.22
N PRO A 33 23.24 6.53 4.95
CA PRO A 33 21.98 7.00 4.35
C PRO A 33 21.78 6.22 3.04
N ALA A 34 20.62 5.61 2.88
CA ALA A 34 20.25 4.95 1.64
C ALA A 34 20.50 5.94 0.50
N GLN A 35 21.50 5.65 -0.30
CA GLN A 35 21.92 6.54 -1.38
C GLN A 35 20.74 6.66 -2.35
N ALA A 36 20.14 7.83 -2.43
CA ALA A 36 19.02 8.08 -3.32
C ALA A 36 19.48 7.71 -4.73
N ALA A 37 18.80 6.75 -5.36
CA ALA A 37 19.15 6.27 -6.69
C ALA A 37 19.37 7.47 -7.61
N SER A 38 20.50 7.46 -8.36
CA SER A 38 20.83 8.56 -9.26
C SER A 38 19.77 8.70 -10.34
N CYS A 39 19.56 9.92 -10.80
CA CYS A 39 18.69 10.21 -11.94
C CYS A 39 19.21 9.53 -13.20
N THR A 40 18.32 8.82 -13.92
CA THR A 40 18.68 8.27 -15.23
C THR A 40 18.70 9.36 -16.30
N ALA A 41 19.70 9.31 -17.20
CA ALA A 41 19.71 10.10 -18.42
C ALA A 41 18.94 9.44 -19.58
N THR A 42 18.46 8.21 -19.38
CA THR A 42 17.80 7.42 -20.43
C THR A 42 16.38 7.93 -20.66
N THR A 43 16.08 8.30 -21.90
CA THR A 43 14.72 8.64 -22.35
C THR A 43 13.85 7.38 -22.37
N GLY A 44 12.70 7.43 -21.70
CA GLY A 44 11.76 6.32 -21.69
C GLY A 44 10.81 6.32 -22.91
N PRO A 45 10.17 5.18 -23.21
CA PRO A 45 9.25 5.07 -24.34
C PRO A 45 7.98 5.92 -24.20
N TYR A 46 7.67 6.38 -23.00
CA TYR A 46 6.51 7.22 -22.69
C TYR A 46 6.88 8.63 -22.28
N GLN A 47 8.05 9.12 -22.68
CA GLN A 47 8.58 10.42 -22.26
C GLN A 47 7.60 11.55 -22.49
N LYS A 48 7.09 11.73 -23.71
CA LYS A 48 6.13 12.80 -24.05
C LYS A 48 4.82 12.74 -23.25
N GLN A 49 4.31 11.54 -22.99
CA GLN A 49 3.09 11.33 -22.21
C GLN A 49 3.31 11.72 -20.75
N VAL A 50 4.45 11.32 -20.18
CA VAL A 50 4.83 11.61 -18.80
C VAL A 50 5.10 13.10 -18.61
N GLU A 51 5.83 13.75 -19.54
CA GLU A 51 6.03 15.20 -19.54
C GLU A 51 4.70 15.96 -19.55
N ARG A 52 3.76 15.56 -20.43
CA ARG A 52 2.43 16.17 -20.48
C ARG A 52 1.67 16.00 -19.16
N PHE A 53 1.73 14.83 -18.56
CA PHE A 53 1.06 14.56 -17.28
C PHE A 53 1.64 15.41 -16.14
N LEU A 54 2.96 15.62 -16.14
CA LEU A 54 3.67 16.39 -15.11
C LEU A 54 3.73 17.89 -15.39
N GLY A 55 3.12 18.37 -16.50
CA GLY A 55 3.16 19.79 -16.90
C GLY A 55 4.56 20.26 -17.28
N ARG A 56 5.39 19.37 -17.85
CA ARG A 56 6.74 19.66 -18.32
C ARG A 56 6.73 20.05 -19.80
N THR A 57 7.86 20.57 -20.30
CA THR A 57 8.07 20.78 -21.74
C THR A 57 7.98 19.44 -22.44
N VAL A 58 7.08 19.34 -23.45
CA VAL A 58 6.79 18.07 -24.15
C VAL A 58 7.69 17.96 -25.37
N ASP A 59 8.97 17.67 -25.17
CA ASP A 59 9.93 17.49 -26.26
C ASP A 59 10.28 16.01 -26.52
N GLY A 60 9.99 15.12 -25.54
CA GLY A 60 10.26 13.70 -25.61
C GLY A 60 11.71 13.36 -25.35
N LYS A 61 12.47 14.24 -24.73
CA LYS A 61 13.86 14.03 -24.35
C LYS A 61 14.00 14.07 -22.83
N GLN A 62 14.77 13.16 -22.29
CA GLN A 62 15.04 13.15 -20.85
C GLN A 62 15.99 14.28 -20.47
N SER A 63 15.57 15.18 -19.63
CA SER A 63 16.39 16.21 -18.98
C SER A 63 16.58 15.90 -17.49
N SER A 64 17.50 16.58 -16.82
CA SER A 64 17.66 16.49 -15.37
C SER A 64 16.40 16.96 -14.61
N GLY A 65 15.72 17.97 -15.14
CA GLY A 65 14.45 18.46 -14.60
C GLY A 65 13.33 17.46 -14.74
N ASP A 66 13.23 16.76 -15.88
CA ASP A 66 12.22 15.70 -16.09
C ASP A 66 12.50 14.51 -15.18
N CYS A 67 13.76 14.06 -15.12
CA CYS A 67 14.14 13.01 -14.19
C CYS A 67 13.73 13.32 -12.75
N SER A 68 14.04 14.53 -12.27
CA SER A 68 13.67 14.96 -10.90
C SER A 68 12.15 14.94 -10.69
N ALA A 69 11.37 15.43 -11.64
CA ALA A 69 9.92 15.45 -11.58
C ALA A 69 9.32 14.02 -11.59
N ILE A 70 9.83 13.15 -12.46
CA ILE A 70 9.41 11.75 -12.55
C ILE A 70 9.76 11.01 -11.26
N ARG A 71 10.96 11.19 -10.72
CA ARG A 71 11.36 10.60 -9.43
C ARG A 71 10.47 11.03 -8.29
N SER A 72 10.15 12.31 -8.20
CA SER A 72 9.24 12.84 -7.19
C SER A 72 7.86 12.17 -7.29
N PHE A 73 7.34 11.99 -8.49
CA PHE A 73 6.11 11.25 -8.73
C PHE A 73 6.23 9.78 -8.30
N GLN A 74 7.29 9.09 -8.72
CA GLN A 74 7.54 7.69 -8.38
C GLN A 74 7.64 7.50 -6.87
N THR A 75 8.41 8.34 -6.17
CA THR A 75 8.54 8.31 -4.71
C THR A 75 7.20 8.52 -4.01
N LYS A 76 6.45 9.56 -4.44
CA LYS A 76 5.13 9.85 -3.88
C LYS A 76 4.15 8.68 -3.98
N HIS A 77 4.25 7.91 -5.04
CA HIS A 77 3.35 6.79 -5.32
C HIS A 77 3.98 5.42 -5.04
N GLY A 78 5.16 5.37 -4.41
CA GLY A 78 5.84 4.12 -4.07
C GLY A 78 6.20 3.25 -5.28
N ILE A 79 6.41 3.87 -6.46
CA ILE A 79 6.81 3.18 -7.69
C ILE A 79 8.32 2.91 -7.63
N THR A 80 8.70 1.65 -7.81
CA THR A 80 10.10 1.23 -7.80
C THR A 80 10.48 0.52 -9.10
N PRO A 81 11.72 0.76 -9.59
CA PRO A 81 12.74 1.68 -9.10
C PRO A 81 12.37 3.15 -9.36
N ASN A 82 12.69 4.05 -8.42
CA ASN A 82 12.41 5.48 -8.52
C ASN A 82 13.60 6.26 -9.12
N ILE A 83 14.02 5.88 -10.30
CA ILE A 83 15.19 6.42 -11.01
C ILE A 83 14.85 7.55 -12.01
N GLY A 84 13.61 8.01 -12.03
CA GLY A 84 13.17 9.06 -12.94
C GLY A 84 12.95 8.59 -14.39
N TYR A 85 12.68 7.29 -14.61
CA TYR A 85 12.47 6.71 -15.94
C TYR A 85 10.99 6.79 -16.36
N ALA A 86 10.73 7.34 -17.55
CA ALA A 86 9.40 7.40 -18.16
C ALA A 86 9.01 6.06 -18.80
N GLY A 87 9.05 5.00 -18.01
CA GLY A 87 8.77 3.63 -18.42
C GLY A 87 7.30 3.25 -18.35
N PRO A 88 6.96 2.00 -18.75
CA PRO A 88 5.58 1.52 -18.82
C PRO A 88 4.87 1.52 -17.46
N VAL A 89 5.58 1.25 -16.36
CA VAL A 89 4.99 1.29 -15.00
C VAL A 89 4.59 2.71 -14.62
N THR A 90 5.51 3.67 -14.79
CA THR A 90 5.26 5.08 -14.47
C THR A 90 4.08 5.62 -15.28
N TRP A 91 4.11 5.40 -16.60
CA TRP A 91 3.02 5.84 -17.48
C TRP A 91 1.71 5.12 -17.18
N GLY A 92 1.73 3.81 -16.92
CA GLY A 92 0.53 3.04 -16.57
C GLY A 92 -0.20 3.58 -15.34
N VAL A 93 0.54 4.02 -14.31
CA VAL A 93 -0.04 4.68 -13.14
C VAL A 93 -0.64 6.04 -13.50
N MET A 94 0.07 6.88 -14.26
CA MET A 94 -0.41 8.19 -14.68
C MET A 94 -1.64 8.10 -15.59
N ASP A 95 -1.66 7.17 -16.54
CA ASP A 95 -2.81 6.92 -17.42
C ASP A 95 -4.03 6.44 -16.63
N LEU A 96 -3.82 5.54 -15.65
CA LEU A 96 -4.87 5.12 -14.74
C LEU A 96 -5.44 6.32 -13.96
N MET A 97 -4.59 7.19 -13.43
CA MET A 97 -5.03 8.40 -12.72
C MET A 97 -5.83 9.35 -13.63
N ASN A 98 -5.44 9.49 -14.90
CA ASN A 98 -6.22 10.28 -15.89
C ASN A 98 -7.61 9.69 -16.10
N ARG A 99 -7.70 8.38 -16.29
CA ARG A 99 -8.99 7.67 -16.45
C ARG A 99 -9.86 7.79 -15.20
N GLN A 100 -9.27 7.66 -14.02
CA GLN A 100 -9.98 7.83 -12.75
C GLN A 100 -10.49 9.26 -12.56
N LYS A 101 -9.67 10.27 -12.93
CA LYS A 101 -10.08 11.67 -12.89
C LYS A 101 -11.24 11.96 -13.84
N ALA A 102 -11.27 11.33 -15.02
CA ALA A 102 -12.35 11.49 -16.00
C ALA A 102 -13.71 10.93 -15.52
N VAL A 103 -13.72 10.02 -14.54
CA VAL A 103 -14.97 9.53 -13.91
C VAL A 103 -15.66 10.61 -13.10
N GLY A 104 -14.88 11.55 -12.50
CA GLY A 104 -15.42 12.63 -11.69
C GLY A 104 -16.09 12.14 -10.40
N LYS A 105 -17.17 12.83 -9.99
CA LYS A 105 -17.89 12.55 -8.74
C LYS A 105 -18.98 11.48 -8.86
N ASN A 106 -19.28 11.01 -10.06
CA ASN A 106 -20.30 9.96 -10.27
C ASN A 106 -19.65 8.67 -10.82
N PRO A 107 -19.14 7.80 -9.95
CA PRO A 107 -18.49 6.56 -10.39
C PRO A 107 -19.48 5.54 -10.98
N ASN A 108 -20.78 5.67 -10.71
CA ASN A 108 -21.85 4.79 -11.20
C ASN A 108 -22.64 5.40 -12.35
N LYS A 109 -22.02 6.27 -13.14
CA LYS A 109 -22.72 6.88 -14.30
C LYS A 109 -23.14 5.86 -15.37
N ASP A 110 -22.48 4.71 -15.41
CA ASP A 110 -22.81 3.58 -16.30
C ASP A 110 -23.95 2.70 -15.74
N GLY A 111 -24.43 2.99 -14.52
CA GLY A 111 -25.56 2.31 -13.88
C GLY A 111 -25.29 0.84 -13.48
N LYS A 112 -24.05 0.37 -13.56
CA LYS A 112 -23.75 -1.05 -13.34
C LYS A 112 -23.78 -1.44 -11.87
N CYS A 113 -23.36 -0.55 -10.96
CA CYS A 113 -23.43 -0.83 -9.53
C CYS A 113 -24.90 -0.78 -9.07
N PRO A 114 -25.43 -1.84 -8.41
CA PRO A 114 -26.82 -1.90 -7.98
C PRO A 114 -27.20 -0.77 -7.02
N VAL A 115 -28.35 -0.12 -7.26
CA VAL A 115 -28.86 0.97 -6.41
C VAL A 115 -30.01 0.54 -5.48
N ASN A 116 -30.37 -0.74 -5.48
CA ASN A 116 -31.45 -1.32 -4.69
C ASN A 116 -30.97 -2.26 -3.57
N LYS A 117 -29.69 -2.14 -3.17
CA LYS A 117 -29.05 -3.01 -2.15
C LYS A 117 -28.78 -2.32 -0.82
N GLY A 118 -29.19 -1.06 -0.65
CA GLY A 118 -28.74 -0.26 0.51
C GLY A 118 -27.25 0.02 0.41
N ARG A 119 -26.51 -0.21 1.50
CA ARG A 119 -25.06 0.00 1.51
C ARG A 119 -24.34 -1.10 0.74
N ILE A 120 -23.55 -0.67 -0.26
CA ILE A 120 -22.80 -1.56 -1.13
C ILE A 120 -21.45 -0.95 -1.49
N ALA A 121 -20.41 -1.79 -1.49
CA ALA A 121 -19.12 -1.44 -2.09
C ALA A 121 -19.09 -1.91 -3.54
N CYS A 122 -18.77 -1.02 -4.47
CA CYS A 122 -18.62 -1.36 -5.88
C CYS A 122 -17.16 -1.29 -6.30
N VAL A 123 -16.73 -2.26 -7.10
CA VAL A 123 -15.38 -2.37 -7.65
C VAL A 123 -15.48 -2.44 -9.17
N ASN A 124 -14.96 -1.42 -9.85
CA ASN A 124 -14.81 -1.40 -11.30
C ASN A 124 -13.39 -1.85 -11.67
N LEU A 125 -13.25 -3.10 -12.11
CA LEU A 125 -11.97 -3.68 -12.47
C LEU A 125 -11.32 -2.98 -13.68
N THR A 126 -12.11 -2.52 -14.63
CA THR A 126 -11.61 -1.85 -15.83
C THR A 126 -10.96 -0.50 -15.52
N LEU A 127 -11.54 0.23 -14.57
CA LEU A 127 -11.04 1.53 -14.13
C LEU A 127 -10.12 1.45 -12.90
N GLN A 128 -10.03 0.26 -12.28
CA GLN A 128 -9.31 0.08 -11.01
C GLN A 128 -9.76 1.11 -9.96
N LEU A 129 -11.08 1.24 -9.83
CA LEU A 129 -11.76 2.13 -8.89
C LEU A 129 -12.70 1.33 -7.99
N SER A 130 -12.84 1.81 -6.76
CA SER A 130 -13.86 1.33 -5.84
C SER A 130 -14.55 2.49 -5.14
N TRP A 131 -15.82 2.32 -4.78
CA TRP A 131 -16.60 3.29 -4.00
C TRP A 131 -17.63 2.59 -3.13
N VAL A 132 -18.13 3.30 -2.14
CA VAL A 132 -19.25 2.86 -1.31
C VAL A 132 -20.43 3.78 -1.61
N GLN A 133 -21.58 3.21 -1.88
CA GLN A 133 -22.84 3.92 -2.05
C GLN A 133 -23.95 3.34 -1.15
N ASP A 134 -25.00 4.13 -0.94
CA ASP A 134 -26.24 3.72 -0.30
C ASP A 134 -27.39 4.15 -1.21
N GLY A 135 -28.01 3.19 -1.86
CA GLY A 135 -28.90 3.46 -2.96
C GLY A 135 -28.17 4.23 -4.08
N LYS A 136 -28.67 5.40 -4.45
CA LYS A 136 -28.04 6.30 -5.44
C LYS A 136 -27.02 7.25 -4.85
N ASN A 137 -26.88 7.30 -3.52
CA ASN A 137 -26.03 8.28 -2.85
C ASN A 137 -24.61 7.75 -2.72
N LEU A 138 -23.65 8.49 -3.25
CA LEU A 138 -22.23 8.21 -3.03
C LEU A 138 -21.86 8.51 -1.57
N VAL A 139 -21.42 7.49 -0.83
CA VAL A 139 -21.01 7.61 0.58
C VAL A 139 -19.51 7.87 0.69
N TYR A 140 -18.71 7.19 -0.15
CA TYR A 140 -17.25 7.36 -0.17
C TYR A 140 -16.64 6.96 -1.50
N GLY A 141 -15.60 7.66 -1.90
CA GLY A 141 -14.88 7.41 -3.16
C GLY A 141 -15.35 8.33 -4.30
N PRO A 142 -15.07 7.97 -5.55
CA PRO A 142 -14.29 6.81 -5.96
C PRO A 142 -12.83 6.90 -5.51
N VAL A 143 -12.25 5.77 -5.13
CA VAL A 143 -10.84 5.65 -4.73
C VAL A 143 -10.11 4.67 -5.63
N PRO A 144 -8.81 4.88 -5.89
CA PRO A 144 -8.02 3.94 -6.65
C PRO A 144 -7.83 2.63 -5.88
N VAL A 145 -7.85 1.53 -6.62
CA VAL A 145 -7.57 0.19 -6.09
C VAL A 145 -6.61 -0.56 -7.02
N ARG A 146 -5.91 -1.55 -6.46
CA ARG A 146 -5.13 -2.53 -7.22
C ARG A 146 -5.74 -3.91 -7.00
N THR A 147 -6.32 -4.48 -8.06
CA THR A 147 -7.00 -5.78 -8.00
C THR A 147 -6.09 -6.91 -8.46
N GLY A 148 -6.64 -8.11 -8.52
CA GLY A 148 -5.94 -9.31 -8.91
C GLY A 148 -5.16 -9.18 -10.22
N ARG A 149 -4.04 -9.89 -10.32
CA ARG A 149 -3.24 -10.02 -11.54
C ARG A 149 -3.77 -11.15 -12.41
N ASP A 150 -3.20 -11.30 -13.62
CA ASP A 150 -3.46 -12.44 -14.50
C ASP A 150 -3.34 -13.78 -13.74
N LYS A 151 -4.26 -14.70 -13.99
CA LYS A 151 -4.45 -16.01 -13.31
C LYS A 151 -4.87 -15.93 -11.83
N TYR A 152 -5.00 -14.73 -11.27
CA TYR A 152 -5.44 -14.48 -9.89
C TYR A 152 -6.42 -13.32 -9.84
N GLU A 153 -7.33 -13.24 -10.79
CA GLU A 153 -8.25 -12.13 -10.95
C GLU A 153 -9.16 -11.98 -9.74
N THR A 154 -9.55 -10.76 -9.45
CA THR A 154 -10.65 -10.49 -8.53
C THR A 154 -11.94 -10.94 -9.18
N ARG A 155 -12.65 -11.88 -8.55
CA ARG A 155 -13.85 -12.51 -9.12
C ARG A 155 -15.01 -11.53 -9.15
N THR A 156 -15.70 -11.47 -10.29
CA THR A 156 -16.85 -10.61 -10.53
C THR A 156 -18.14 -11.15 -9.89
N GLY A 157 -19.17 -10.31 -9.84
CA GLY A 157 -20.49 -10.62 -9.35
C GLY A 157 -20.84 -9.97 -8.03
N LEU A 158 -22.04 -10.27 -7.53
CA LEU A 158 -22.54 -9.80 -6.24
C LEU A 158 -22.06 -10.74 -5.13
N LYS A 159 -21.46 -10.18 -4.11
CA LYS A 159 -20.88 -10.86 -2.96
C LYS A 159 -21.32 -10.15 -1.67
N LYS A 160 -20.88 -10.65 -0.52
CA LYS A 160 -21.11 -10.02 0.79
C LYS A 160 -19.83 -10.02 1.61
N VAL A 161 -19.61 -8.95 2.40
CA VAL A 161 -18.60 -9.00 3.45
C VAL A 161 -19.06 -10.05 4.47
N TYR A 162 -18.27 -11.12 4.63
CA TYR A 162 -18.64 -12.20 5.54
C TYR A 162 -17.71 -12.32 6.75
N TRP A 163 -16.49 -11.78 6.65
CA TRP A 163 -15.53 -11.80 7.74
C TRP A 163 -14.66 -10.54 7.69
N ARG A 164 -14.33 -10.05 8.87
CA ARG A 164 -13.50 -8.84 9.02
C ARG A 164 -12.44 -9.10 10.08
N ASP A 165 -11.21 -8.68 9.79
CA ASP A 165 -10.07 -8.79 10.68
C ASP A 165 -9.17 -7.56 10.49
N ILE A 166 -8.98 -6.76 11.55
CA ILE A 166 -8.30 -5.47 11.46
C ILE A 166 -6.78 -5.62 11.30
N ASP A 167 -6.20 -6.64 11.91
CA ASP A 167 -4.76 -6.89 11.95
C ASP A 167 -4.38 -8.19 11.23
N HIS A 168 -5.16 -8.58 10.24
CA HIS A 168 -5.00 -9.85 9.54
C HIS A 168 -3.60 -10.01 8.94
N VAL A 169 -3.05 -11.22 9.10
CA VAL A 169 -1.84 -11.70 8.40
C VAL A 169 -2.23 -12.88 7.51
N SER A 170 -1.85 -12.81 6.25
CA SER A 170 -2.14 -13.88 5.29
C SER A 170 -1.41 -15.18 5.66
N ASN A 171 -2.14 -16.25 5.91
CA ASN A 171 -1.55 -17.57 6.16
C ASN A 171 -0.88 -18.20 4.92
N LEU A 172 -1.21 -17.69 3.70
CA LEU A 172 -0.64 -18.23 2.45
C LEU A 172 0.64 -17.51 2.05
N TYR A 173 0.80 -16.25 2.42
CA TYR A 173 1.88 -15.39 1.92
C TYR A 173 2.71 -14.76 3.04
N ASP A 174 2.32 -14.98 4.29
CA ASP A 174 2.96 -14.40 5.49
C ASP A 174 3.18 -12.87 5.36
N VAL A 175 2.14 -12.17 4.90
CA VAL A 175 2.17 -10.71 4.72
C VAL A 175 1.02 -10.05 5.47
N PRO A 176 1.26 -8.87 6.08
CA PRO A 176 0.21 -8.10 6.73
C PRO A 176 -0.87 -7.66 5.73
N MET A 177 -2.11 -7.81 6.12
CA MET A 177 -3.30 -7.38 5.39
C MET A 177 -4.21 -6.54 6.31
N PRO A 178 -3.76 -5.38 6.82
CA PRO A 178 -4.53 -4.62 7.79
C PRO A 178 -5.84 -4.10 7.20
N TYR A 179 -6.88 -4.03 8.06
CA TYR A 179 -8.25 -3.65 7.70
C TYR A 179 -8.92 -4.62 6.72
N SER A 180 -8.61 -5.91 6.82
CA SER A 180 -9.17 -6.94 5.93
C SER A 180 -10.68 -7.09 6.09
N GLN A 181 -11.38 -7.05 4.96
CA GLN A 181 -12.81 -7.29 4.85
C GLN A 181 -13.03 -8.29 3.72
N PHE A 182 -13.20 -9.55 4.10
CA PHE A 182 -13.32 -10.68 3.18
C PHE A 182 -14.72 -10.75 2.58
N PHE A 183 -14.80 -10.90 1.26
CA PHE A 183 -16.07 -10.94 0.55
C PHE A 183 -16.22 -12.12 -0.42
N ASP A 184 -15.12 -12.83 -0.77
CA ASP A 184 -15.21 -13.98 -1.69
C ASP A 184 -13.99 -14.92 -1.54
N GLY A 185 -14.12 -16.01 -0.74
CA GLY A 185 -13.16 -17.11 -0.67
C GLY A 185 -11.69 -16.68 -0.52
N GLY A 186 -11.38 -15.82 0.44
CA GLY A 186 -10.03 -15.26 0.68
C GLY A 186 -9.74 -13.96 -0.06
N GLN A 187 -10.61 -13.48 -0.94
CA GLN A 187 -10.49 -12.14 -1.53
C GLN A 187 -11.08 -11.09 -0.59
N ALA A 188 -10.32 -10.04 -0.32
CA ALA A 188 -10.68 -9.00 0.65
C ALA A 188 -10.29 -7.60 0.16
N PHE A 189 -10.99 -6.58 0.67
CA PHE A 189 -10.44 -5.25 0.74
C PHE A 189 -9.39 -5.22 1.84
N HIS A 190 -8.21 -4.67 1.61
CA HIS A 190 -7.20 -4.46 2.66
C HIS A 190 -6.16 -3.41 2.25
N SER A 191 -5.42 -2.90 3.24
CA SER A 191 -4.32 -1.99 2.99
C SER A 191 -3.06 -2.71 2.49
N VAL A 192 -2.36 -2.07 1.57
CA VAL A 192 -0.98 -2.40 1.17
C VAL A 192 -0.07 -1.16 1.18
N GLY A 193 -0.53 -0.07 1.78
CA GLY A 193 0.21 1.18 1.85
C GLY A 193 0.57 1.73 0.47
N LEU A 194 1.80 2.19 0.31
CA LEU A 194 2.29 2.77 -0.95
C LEU A 194 2.51 1.73 -2.05
N SER A 195 2.65 0.45 -1.72
CA SER A 195 2.86 -0.59 -2.74
C SER A 195 1.64 -0.81 -3.66
N MET A 196 0.53 -0.14 -3.37
CA MET A 196 -0.69 -0.20 -4.17
C MET A 196 -0.47 0.10 -5.67
N TRP A 197 0.51 0.95 -5.99
CA TRP A 197 0.77 1.36 -7.38
C TRP A 197 1.72 0.44 -8.14
N ASN A 198 2.36 -0.52 -7.46
CA ASN A 198 3.32 -1.40 -8.11
C ASN A 198 2.65 -2.62 -8.75
N PRO A 199 3.01 -2.98 -10.00
CA PRO A 199 2.58 -4.21 -10.64
C PRO A 199 3.15 -5.44 -9.91
N PRO A 200 2.65 -6.64 -10.19
CA PRO A 200 1.59 -6.94 -11.20
C PRO A 200 0.17 -6.81 -10.67
N GLY A 201 -0.05 -6.76 -9.38
CA GLY A 201 -1.34 -6.79 -8.72
C GLY A 201 -1.37 -7.83 -7.58
N SER A 202 -2.56 -8.05 -7.00
CA SER A 202 -2.79 -9.00 -5.90
C SER A 202 -3.04 -10.43 -6.41
N HIS A 203 -3.29 -11.36 -5.47
CA HIS A 203 -3.83 -12.70 -5.76
C HIS A 203 -5.36 -12.73 -5.64
N GLY A 204 -6.01 -11.63 -6.05
CA GLY A 204 -7.46 -11.50 -6.08
C GLY A 204 -8.03 -10.48 -5.09
N CYS A 205 -7.27 -10.05 -4.09
CA CYS A 205 -7.70 -9.01 -3.18
C CYS A 205 -7.83 -7.64 -3.87
N VAL A 206 -8.65 -6.77 -3.30
CA VAL A 206 -8.77 -5.36 -3.66
C VAL A 206 -7.87 -4.56 -2.73
N ASN A 207 -6.66 -4.30 -3.19
CA ASN A 207 -5.66 -3.53 -2.45
C ASN A 207 -5.99 -2.04 -2.46
N MET A 208 -5.77 -1.39 -1.33
CA MET A 208 -6.09 0.01 -1.09
C MET A 208 -4.92 0.73 -0.39
N THR A 209 -4.94 2.06 -0.43
CA THR A 209 -4.11 2.86 0.48
C THR A 209 -4.57 2.61 1.93
N THR A 210 -3.69 2.83 2.90
CA THR A 210 -4.06 2.70 4.32
C THR A 210 -5.22 3.63 4.70
N LYS A 211 -5.24 4.85 4.16
CA LYS A 211 -6.33 5.81 4.36
C LYS A 211 -7.67 5.25 3.89
N ASP A 212 -7.69 4.69 2.68
CA ASP A 212 -8.93 4.22 2.06
C ASP A 212 -9.41 2.92 2.71
N ALA A 213 -8.50 1.98 3.01
CA ALA A 213 -8.83 0.74 3.71
C ALA A 213 -9.41 1.02 5.11
N LYS A 214 -8.81 1.97 5.87
CA LYS A 214 -9.35 2.41 7.16
C LYS A 214 -10.75 3.02 7.03
N LYS A 215 -11.00 3.80 5.96
CA LYS A 215 -12.32 4.38 5.70
C LYS A 215 -13.34 3.30 5.33
N TYR A 216 -12.98 2.34 4.48
CA TYR A 216 -13.83 1.18 4.15
C TYR A 216 -14.18 0.36 5.40
N TRP A 217 -13.20 0.14 6.28
CA TRP A 217 -13.41 -0.52 7.56
C TRP A 217 -14.48 0.17 8.42
N SER A 218 -14.51 1.49 8.43
CA SER A 218 -15.51 2.25 9.20
C SER A 218 -16.91 2.25 8.57
N LEU A 219 -17.01 2.01 7.27
CA LEU A 219 -18.25 2.11 6.51
C LEU A 219 -18.95 0.77 6.30
N LEU A 220 -18.19 -0.30 6.03
CA LEU A 220 -18.74 -1.61 5.72
C LEU A 220 -18.78 -2.49 6.98
N LYS A 221 -19.77 -3.38 7.04
CA LYS A 221 -19.97 -4.38 8.09
C LYS A 221 -20.17 -5.75 7.48
N ASN A 222 -20.10 -6.79 8.29
CA ASN A 222 -20.53 -8.13 7.86
C ASN A 222 -21.99 -8.09 7.40
N GLY A 223 -22.26 -8.68 6.24
CA GLY A 223 -23.55 -8.66 5.58
C GLY A 223 -23.71 -7.59 4.49
N ASP A 224 -22.91 -6.53 4.50
CA ASP A 224 -22.96 -5.51 3.44
C ASP A 224 -22.56 -6.09 2.08
N ASP A 225 -23.23 -5.63 1.02
CA ASP A 225 -23.02 -6.11 -0.31
C ASP A 225 -21.70 -5.58 -0.92
N VAL A 226 -21.09 -6.40 -1.75
CA VAL A 226 -19.94 -6.05 -2.60
C VAL A 226 -20.25 -6.46 -4.02
N PHE A 227 -20.17 -5.53 -4.96
CA PHE A 227 -20.38 -5.80 -6.38
C PHE A 227 -19.11 -5.52 -7.17
N VAL A 228 -18.57 -6.56 -7.78
CA VAL A 228 -17.36 -6.50 -8.61
C VAL A 228 -17.73 -6.70 -10.06
N TYR A 229 -17.29 -5.80 -10.95
CA TYR A 229 -17.59 -5.87 -12.37
C TYR A 229 -16.46 -5.35 -13.27
N GLY A 230 -16.57 -5.66 -14.55
CA GLY A 230 -15.58 -5.28 -15.56
C GLY A 230 -14.43 -6.28 -15.64
N ARG A 231 -13.35 -5.89 -16.31
CA ARG A 231 -12.12 -6.67 -16.46
C ARG A 231 -10.92 -5.76 -16.29
N LYS A 232 -9.94 -6.18 -15.53
CA LYS A 232 -8.69 -5.43 -15.37
C LYS A 232 -7.91 -5.46 -16.69
N PRO A 233 -7.40 -4.32 -17.20
CA PRO A 233 -6.52 -4.32 -18.36
C PRO A 233 -5.27 -5.15 -18.14
N GLY A 234 -4.96 -6.04 -19.10
CA GLY A 234 -3.79 -6.92 -19.02
C GLY A 234 -3.99 -8.19 -18.19
N THR A 235 -5.26 -8.56 -17.91
CA THR A 235 -5.59 -9.86 -17.30
C THR A 235 -6.58 -10.62 -18.17
#